data_375744490f1ea27fbafbccd298907333
#
_entry.id   375744490f1ea27fbafbccd298907333
#
_cell.length_a   1.000
_cell.length_b   1.000
_cell.length_c   1.000
_cell.angle_alpha   90.00
_cell.angle_beta   90.00
_cell.angle_gamma   90.00
#
_symmetry.space_group_name_H-M   'P 1'
#
loop_
_entity.id
_entity.type
_entity.pdbx_description
1 polymer ?
#
loop_
_entity_poly.entity_id
_entity_poly.type
_entity_poly.pdbx_seq_one_letter_code
_entity_poly.pdbx_strand_id
1 'polypeptide(L)'
;MRRCLLTALLASAAFAQLPPHNESGITMGHLHLMSADPAAHRKLWVDTLGAVSAKAGPLEFFRFPGVLIAVGKRETTAGTEGSVVNHLGFKVRDLKATLGKLTAAGVPIEREMPETKQAFVLFPDRIRVEFTEDAAQKEDVVHHHIHFFTNAVEEMRAWYVKTFGAKPGRRGRFEAADVPGVNLSFSPSQTATEPTRGRSVDHI
;
A
#
# COMPACT_ATOMS: atom_id res chain seq x y z
N MET A 1 43.88 38.42 -6.26
CA MET A 1 43.05 37.44 -6.98
C MET A 1 42.39 36.52 -5.97
N ARG A 2 41.09 36.74 -5.64
CA ARG A 2 40.30 35.90 -4.70
C ARG A 2 39.60 34.80 -5.51
N ARG A 3 39.97 33.55 -5.28
CA ARG A 3 39.26 32.39 -5.84
C ARG A 3 38.02 32.14 -5.02
N CYS A 4 36.84 32.41 -5.57
CA CYS A 4 35.58 31.93 -5.05
C CYS A 4 35.47 30.42 -5.38
N LEU A 5 35.54 29.56 -4.34
CA LEU A 5 35.08 28.16 -4.45
C LEU A 5 33.57 28.16 -4.45
N LEU A 6 32.96 27.86 -5.58
CA LEU A 6 31.55 27.52 -5.69
C LEU A 6 31.40 26.09 -5.18
N THR A 7 30.93 25.92 -3.94
CA THR A 7 30.51 24.62 -3.41
C THR A 7 29.14 24.31 -4.00
N ALA A 8 29.09 23.48 -5.03
CA ALA A 8 27.83 22.94 -5.53
C ALA A 8 27.27 21.97 -4.49
N LEU A 9 26.24 22.38 -3.75
CA LEU A 9 25.41 21.45 -2.98
C LEU A 9 24.66 20.55 -3.98
N LEU A 10 25.14 19.34 -4.16
CA LEU A 10 24.37 18.25 -4.74
C LEU A 10 23.27 17.90 -3.75
N ALA A 11 22.08 18.47 -3.92
CA ALA A 11 20.88 17.98 -3.30
C ALA A 11 20.63 16.58 -3.87
N SER A 12 21.10 15.54 -3.18
CA SER A 12 20.70 14.16 -3.44
C SER A 12 19.20 14.13 -3.23
N ALA A 13 18.44 14.11 -4.33
CA ALA A 13 17.03 13.74 -4.25
C ALA A 13 17.01 12.35 -3.63
N ALA A 14 16.66 12.26 -2.35
CA ALA A 14 16.40 11.01 -1.67
C ALA A 14 15.15 10.41 -2.35
N PHE A 15 15.40 9.72 -3.46
CA PHE A 15 14.37 8.90 -4.07
C PHE A 15 13.99 7.86 -3.02
N ALA A 16 12.73 7.80 -2.63
CA ALA A 16 12.24 6.75 -1.76
C ALA A 16 12.61 5.41 -2.38
N GLN A 17 13.70 4.81 -1.88
CA GLN A 17 14.19 3.54 -2.37
C GLN A 17 13.30 2.44 -1.80
N LEU A 18 13.09 1.39 -2.59
CA LEU A 18 12.55 0.16 -2.04
C LEU A 18 13.52 -0.36 -0.96
N PRO A 19 13.01 -1.00 0.11
CA PRO A 19 13.85 -1.58 1.13
C PRO A 19 14.87 -2.57 0.54
N PRO A 20 16.03 -2.77 1.16
CA PRO A 20 16.94 -3.83 0.78
C PRO A 20 16.23 -5.19 0.80
N HIS A 21 16.53 -6.06 -0.15
CA HIS A 21 15.97 -7.40 -0.20
C HIS A 21 16.42 -8.27 1.00
N ASN A 22 15.64 -9.31 1.33
CA ASN A 22 16.00 -10.34 2.30
C ASN A 22 17.02 -11.33 1.71
N GLU A 23 17.37 -12.37 2.47
CA GLU A 23 18.33 -13.42 2.04
C GLU A 23 17.86 -14.21 0.81
N SER A 24 16.54 -14.25 0.56
CA SER A 24 15.96 -14.88 -0.64
C SER A 24 15.95 -13.93 -1.86
N GLY A 25 16.53 -12.73 -1.76
CA GLY A 25 16.56 -11.75 -2.84
C GLY A 25 15.24 -11.00 -3.03
N ILE A 26 14.32 -11.04 -2.06
CA ILE A 26 12.95 -10.52 -2.16
C ILE A 26 12.77 -9.28 -1.31
N THR A 27 12.05 -8.29 -1.85
CA THR A 27 11.54 -7.10 -1.16
C THR A 27 10.18 -6.73 -1.74
N MET A 28 9.40 -5.95 -1.01
CA MET A 28 8.17 -5.35 -1.57
C MET A 28 8.53 -4.48 -2.78
N GLY A 29 7.82 -4.70 -3.87
CA GLY A 29 8.01 -3.97 -5.12
C GLY A 29 6.84 -3.04 -5.43
N HIS A 30 5.72 -3.62 -5.84
CA HIS A 30 4.57 -2.82 -6.25
C HIS A 30 3.24 -3.47 -5.89
N LEU A 31 2.22 -2.63 -5.88
CA LEU A 31 0.81 -3.00 -5.91
C LEU A 31 0.30 -2.73 -7.33
N HIS A 32 -0.27 -3.73 -7.98
CA HIS A 32 -0.88 -3.53 -9.30
C HIS A 32 -2.39 -3.47 -9.17
N LEU A 33 -2.92 -2.29 -9.45
CA LEU A 33 -4.36 -2.01 -9.43
C LEU A 33 -4.89 -1.95 -10.85
N MET A 34 -6.13 -2.34 -11.03
CA MET A 34 -6.87 -2.18 -12.27
C MET A 34 -8.04 -1.24 -12.05
N SER A 35 -8.30 -0.37 -13.02
CA SER A 35 -9.34 0.64 -12.95
C SER A 35 -9.90 0.96 -14.32
N ALA A 36 -11.20 1.21 -14.37
CA ALA A 36 -11.84 1.82 -15.54
C ALA A 36 -11.36 3.28 -15.73
N ASP A 37 -11.05 3.97 -14.63
CA ASP A 37 -10.56 5.35 -14.59
C ASP A 37 -9.25 5.51 -13.81
N PRO A 38 -8.09 5.24 -14.41
CA PRO A 38 -6.79 5.46 -13.78
C PRO A 38 -6.54 6.91 -13.33
N ALA A 39 -7.21 7.89 -13.96
CA ALA A 39 -7.05 9.30 -13.60
C ALA A 39 -7.65 9.61 -12.22
N ALA A 40 -8.76 8.94 -11.85
CA ALA A 40 -9.31 9.03 -10.50
C ALA A 40 -8.32 8.53 -9.45
N HIS A 41 -7.62 7.42 -9.71
CA HIS A 41 -6.56 6.92 -8.83
C HIS A 41 -5.38 7.89 -8.74
N ARG A 42 -4.94 8.45 -9.88
CA ARG A 42 -3.88 9.45 -9.89
C ARG A 42 -4.23 10.65 -9.01
N LYS A 43 -5.45 11.18 -9.12
CA LYS A 43 -5.93 12.29 -8.29
C LYS A 43 -5.82 11.98 -6.80
N LEU A 44 -6.15 10.75 -6.39
CA LEU A 44 -6.10 10.37 -4.97
C LEU A 44 -4.66 10.08 -4.50
N TRP A 45 -3.92 9.24 -5.21
CA TRP A 45 -2.59 8.85 -4.79
C TRP A 45 -1.58 10.00 -4.89
N VAL A 46 -1.60 10.77 -5.99
CA VAL A 46 -0.63 11.84 -6.23
C VAL A 46 -1.12 13.18 -5.65
N ASP A 47 -2.29 13.67 -6.11
CA ASP A 47 -2.68 15.06 -5.82
C ASP A 47 -3.21 15.21 -4.38
N THR A 48 -3.81 14.13 -3.82
CA THR A 48 -4.38 14.17 -2.46
C THR A 48 -3.42 13.63 -1.40
N LEU A 49 -2.77 12.49 -1.66
CA LEU A 49 -1.90 11.81 -0.69
C LEU A 49 -0.41 12.07 -0.87
N GLY A 50 0.00 12.74 -1.95
CA GLY A 50 1.36 13.19 -2.16
C GLY A 50 2.33 12.14 -2.69
N ALA A 51 1.85 11.07 -3.33
CA ALA A 51 2.74 10.15 -4.06
C ALA A 51 3.50 10.86 -5.17
N VAL A 52 4.72 10.45 -5.42
CA VAL A 52 5.51 10.96 -6.55
C VAL A 52 5.22 10.15 -7.79
N SER A 53 4.69 10.80 -8.84
CA SER A 53 4.50 10.15 -10.14
C SER A 53 5.84 9.80 -10.78
N ALA A 54 5.96 8.58 -11.31
CA ALA A 54 7.11 8.09 -12.05
C ALA A 54 6.62 7.29 -13.25
N LYS A 55 7.41 7.26 -14.34
CA LYS A 55 7.07 6.51 -15.56
C LYS A 55 8.16 5.51 -15.89
N ALA A 56 7.74 4.32 -16.34
CA ALA A 56 8.61 3.32 -16.91
C ALA A 56 7.96 2.79 -18.20
N GLY A 57 8.43 3.26 -19.35
CA GLY A 57 7.79 3.02 -20.64
C GLY A 57 6.35 3.56 -20.66
N PRO A 58 5.36 2.76 -21.04
CA PRO A 58 3.95 3.16 -21.06
C PRO A 58 3.29 3.17 -19.68
N LEU A 59 3.94 2.62 -18.64
CA LEU A 59 3.39 2.49 -17.30
C LEU A 59 3.66 3.74 -16.48
N GLU A 60 2.64 4.22 -15.78
CA GLU A 60 2.75 5.22 -14.73
C GLU A 60 2.66 4.54 -13.36
N PHE A 61 3.56 4.94 -12.47
CA PHE A 61 3.62 4.48 -11.10
C PHE A 61 3.44 5.66 -10.15
N PHE A 62 2.74 5.43 -9.05
CA PHE A 62 2.63 6.35 -7.94
C PHE A 62 3.49 5.82 -6.80
N ARG A 63 4.54 6.55 -6.47
CA ARG A 63 5.56 6.08 -5.53
C ARG A 63 5.37 6.69 -4.16
N PHE A 64 5.28 5.81 -3.15
CA PHE A 64 5.47 6.11 -1.75
C PHE A 64 6.74 5.46 -1.22
N PRO A 65 7.24 5.84 -0.02
CA PRO A 65 8.28 5.09 0.65
C PRO A 65 7.90 3.61 0.77
N GLY A 66 8.76 2.74 0.25
CA GLY A 66 8.62 1.29 0.33
C GLY A 66 7.71 0.63 -0.71
N VAL A 67 7.01 1.38 -1.57
CA VAL A 67 6.09 0.77 -2.56
C VAL A 67 5.91 1.62 -3.80
N LEU A 68 5.70 0.94 -4.93
CA LEU A 68 5.19 1.50 -6.17
C LEU A 68 3.72 1.08 -6.33
N ILE A 69 2.85 1.98 -6.76
CA ILE A 69 1.47 1.66 -7.12
C ILE A 69 1.33 1.83 -8.62
N ALA A 70 1.11 0.73 -9.33
CA ALA A 70 0.79 0.73 -10.75
C ALA A 70 -0.72 0.69 -10.93
N VAL A 71 -1.25 1.46 -11.87
CA VAL A 71 -2.69 1.43 -12.20
C VAL A 71 -2.86 1.17 -13.69
N GLY A 72 -3.31 -0.03 -14.02
CA GLY A 72 -3.66 -0.43 -15.39
C GLY A 72 -5.10 -0.05 -15.75
N LYS A 73 -5.33 0.30 -17.02
CA LYS A 73 -6.69 0.58 -17.50
C LYS A 73 -7.41 -0.72 -17.89
N ARG A 74 -8.40 -1.10 -17.09
CA ARG A 74 -9.29 -2.25 -17.35
C ARG A 74 -10.54 -2.14 -16.48
N GLU A 75 -11.67 -2.52 -17.03
CA GLU A 75 -12.89 -2.75 -16.24
C GLU A 75 -12.65 -3.85 -15.20
N THR A 76 -13.18 -3.65 -14.01
CA THR A 76 -13.02 -4.59 -12.89
C THR A 76 -14.34 -5.28 -12.57
N THR A 77 -14.30 -6.57 -12.28
CA THR A 77 -15.50 -7.34 -11.90
C THR A 77 -15.96 -7.03 -10.49
N ALA A 78 -15.03 -6.72 -9.59
CA ALA A 78 -15.30 -6.41 -8.18
C ALA A 78 -14.12 -5.67 -7.53
N GLY A 79 -14.35 -5.12 -6.34
CA GLY A 79 -13.34 -4.53 -5.46
C GLY A 79 -12.62 -5.55 -4.59
N THR A 80 -12.05 -5.07 -3.48
CA THR A 80 -11.32 -5.94 -2.53
C THR A 80 -12.25 -6.69 -1.59
N GLU A 81 -13.49 -6.25 -1.37
CA GLU A 81 -14.44 -6.98 -0.54
C GLU A 81 -14.75 -8.35 -1.14
N GLY A 82 -14.73 -9.39 -0.31
CA GLY A 82 -14.89 -10.78 -0.74
C GLY A 82 -13.69 -11.36 -1.50
N SER A 83 -12.62 -10.59 -1.72
CA SER A 83 -11.36 -11.10 -2.27
C SER A 83 -10.45 -11.65 -1.18
N VAL A 84 -9.54 -12.52 -1.58
CA VAL A 84 -8.43 -12.96 -0.70
C VAL A 84 -7.56 -11.79 -0.23
N VAL A 85 -7.37 -10.74 -1.05
CA VAL A 85 -6.78 -9.46 -0.63
C VAL A 85 -7.91 -8.56 -0.15
N ASN A 86 -8.10 -8.44 1.16
CA ASN A 86 -9.20 -7.68 1.76
C ASN A 86 -8.96 -6.17 1.72
N HIS A 87 -7.76 -5.73 2.06
CA HIS A 87 -7.39 -4.32 2.02
C HIS A 87 -5.89 -4.09 1.95
N LEU A 88 -5.54 -2.89 1.53
CA LEU A 88 -4.19 -2.35 1.52
C LEU A 88 -4.04 -1.39 2.71
N GLY A 89 -2.97 -1.51 3.48
CA GLY A 89 -2.76 -0.70 4.67
C GLY A 89 -1.61 0.28 4.53
N PHE A 90 -1.87 1.52 4.94
CA PHE A 90 -0.88 2.60 5.00
C PHE A 90 -0.82 3.20 6.39
N LYS A 91 0.35 3.63 6.81
CA LYS A 91 0.52 4.49 7.95
C LYS A 91 0.54 5.94 7.50
N VAL A 92 -0.09 6.81 8.29
CA VAL A 92 -0.11 8.26 8.08
C VAL A 92 0.33 8.98 9.35
N ARG A 93 1.03 10.10 9.18
CA ARG A 93 1.49 10.89 10.33
C ARG A 93 0.36 11.56 11.09
N ASP A 94 -0.69 11.96 10.39
CA ASP A 94 -1.89 12.60 10.94
C ASP A 94 -3.13 12.03 10.25
N LEU A 95 -3.86 11.16 10.96
CA LEU A 95 -5.04 10.50 10.43
C LEU A 95 -6.15 11.49 10.16
N LYS A 96 -6.38 12.45 11.08
CA LYS A 96 -7.46 13.43 10.95
C LYS A 96 -7.26 14.32 9.73
N ALA A 97 -6.04 14.83 9.52
CA ALA A 97 -5.71 15.62 8.34
C ALA A 97 -5.84 14.81 7.05
N THR A 98 -5.41 13.54 7.07
CA THR A 98 -5.52 12.62 5.92
C THR A 98 -6.98 12.38 5.55
N LEU A 99 -7.82 12.04 6.53
CA LEU A 99 -9.25 11.83 6.30
C LEU A 99 -9.95 13.10 5.81
N GLY A 100 -9.57 14.27 6.32
CA GLY A 100 -10.08 15.55 5.84
C GLY A 100 -9.78 15.78 4.36
N LYS A 101 -8.56 15.49 3.90
CA LYS A 101 -8.17 15.58 2.47
C LYS A 101 -8.96 14.59 1.61
N LEU A 102 -9.10 13.35 2.07
CA LEU A 102 -9.83 12.30 1.34
C LEU A 102 -11.32 12.62 1.24
N THR A 103 -11.94 13.08 2.31
CA THR A 103 -13.34 13.53 2.32
C THR A 103 -13.55 14.70 1.35
N ALA A 104 -12.66 15.69 1.35
CA ALA A 104 -12.72 16.81 0.41
C ALA A 104 -12.54 16.35 -1.05
N ALA A 105 -11.83 15.26 -1.28
CA ALA A 105 -11.69 14.62 -2.60
C ALA A 105 -12.87 13.69 -2.97
N GLY A 106 -13.86 13.54 -2.09
CA GLY A 106 -15.07 12.73 -2.33
C GLY A 106 -14.90 11.25 -2.00
N VAL A 107 -13.88 10.86 -1.24
CA VAL A 107 -13.64 9.46 -0.85
C VAL A 107 -14.55 9.10 0.33
N PRO A 108 -15.38 8.03 0.22
CA PRO A 108 -16.19 7.55 1.33
C PRO A 108 -15.33 6.99 2.46
N ILE A 109 -15.62 7.40 3.69
CA ILE A 109 -15.10 6.76 4.91
C ILE A 109 -16.06 5.63 5.28
N GLU A 110 -15.60 4.37 5.20
CA GLU A 110 -16.40 3.22 5.57
C GLU A 110 -16.51 3.07 7.10
N ARG A 111 -15.40 3.32 7.79
CA ARG A 111 -15.33 3.11 9.24
C ARG A 111 -14.17 3.89 9.85
N GLU A 112 -14.43 4.56 10.94
CA GLU A 112 -13.39 5.12 11.82
C GLU A 112 -13.31 4.32 13.12
N MET A 113 -12.10 4.15 13.64
CA MET A 113 -11.80 3.45 14.90
C MET A 113 -10.86 4.34 15.72
N PRO A 114 -11.39 5.33 16.44
CA PRO A 114 -10.60 6.33 17.17
C PRO A 114 -9.67 5.72 18.22
N GLU A 115 -10.11 4.65 18.90
CA GLU A 115 -9.35 3.98 19.96
C GLU A 115 -8.03 3.40 19.45
N THR A 116 -8.01 2.93 18.21
CA THR A 116 -6.83 2.36 17.58
C THR A 116 -6.19 3.31 16.57
N LYS A 117 -6.74 4.52 16.44
CA LYS A 117 -6.31 5.54 15.47
C LYS A 117 -6.25 5.00 14.05
N GLN A 118 -7.33 4.33 13.62
CA GLN A 118 -7.44 3.69 12.32
C GLN A 118 -8.71 4.13 11.61
N ALA A 119 -8.69 4.09 10.28
CA ALA A 119 -9.88 4.25 9.47
C ALA A 119 -9.79 3.40 8.20
N PHE A 120 -10.94 2.92 7.75
CA PHE A 120 -11.13 2.32 6.44
C PHE A 120 -11.83 3.30 5.52
N VAL A 121 -11.32 3.42 4.32
CA VAL A 121 -11.91 4.25 3.26
C VAL A 121 -12.06 3.43 1.99
N LEU A 122 -12.97 3.85 1.12
CA LEU A 122 -13.24 3.16 -0.13
C LEU A 122 -12.75 4.00 -1.31
N PHE A 123 -11.66 3.57 -1.92
CA PHE A 123 -11.09 4.18 -3.12
C PHE A 123 -11.87 3.78 -4.38
N PRO A 124 -11.64 4.43 -5.54
CA PRO A 124 -12.24 4.02 -6.81
C PRO A 124 -12.09 2.52 -7.04
N ASP A 125 -12.97 1.96 -7.85
CA ASP A 125 -13.05 0.51 -8.13
C ASP A 125 -13.24 -0.34 -6.86
N ARG A 126 -13.78 0.25 -5.78
CA ARG A 126 -14.07 -0.39 -4.50
C ARG A 126 -12.84 -1.02 -3.84
N ILE A 127 -11.70 -0.35 -3.94
CA ILE A 127 -10.49 -0.75 -3.23
C ILE A 127 -10.57 -0.24 -1.79
N ARG A 128 -10.64 -1.15 -0.83
CA ARG A 128 -10.57 -0.80 0.59
C ARG A 128 -9.15 -0.47 0.98
N VAL A 129 -8.95 0.68 1.60
CA VAL A 129 -7.66 1.14 2.13
C VAL A 129 -7.80 1.42 3.62
N GLU A 130 -6.90 0.85 4.42
CA GLU A 130 -6.76 1.15 5.85
C GLU A 130 -5.68 2.22 6.04
N PHE A 131 -6.01 3.26 6.79
CA PHE A 131 -5.04 4.21 7.30
C PHE A 131 -4.91 4.06 8.81
N THR A 132 -3.66 3.95 9.30
CA THR A 132 -3.33 3.90 10.72
C THR A 132 -2.42 5.07 11.05
N GLU A 133 -2.71 5.83 12.12
CA GLU A 133 -1.84 6.92 12.54
C GLU A 133 -0.54 6.41 13.17
N ASP A 134 0.57 6.98 12.72
CA ASP A 134 1.89 6.87 13.34
C ASP A 134 2.53 8.26 13.37
N ALA A 135 2.23 9.03 14.42
CA ALA A 135 2.68 10.41 14.54
C ALA A 135 4.22 10.55 14.65
N ALA A 136 4.93 9.46 14.92
CA ALA A 136 6.39 9.47 15.02
C ALA A 136 7.09 9.26 13.68
N GLN A 137 6.39 8.81 12.65
CA GLN A 137 7.01 8.61 11.33
C GLN A 137 7.40 9.94 10.66
N LYS A 138 8.45 9.89 9.84
CA LYS A 138 8.96 11.08 9.15
C LYS A 138 8.11 11.47 7.95
N GLU A 139 7.69 10.47 7.19
CA GLU A 139 6.93 10.64 5.96
C GLU A 139 5.45 10.80 6.25
N ASP A 140 4.74 11.55 5.41
CA ASP A 140 3.30 11.77 5.61
C ASP A 140 2.49 10.50 5.41
N VAL A 141 2.87 9.68 4.41
CA VAL A 141 2.21 8.40 4.06
C VAL A 141 3.28 7.35 3.76
N VAL A 142 3.16 6.17 4.37
CA VAL A 142 4.06 5.02 4.15
C VAL A 142 3.21 3.76 3.97
N HIS A 143 3.58 2.93 2.99
CA HIS A 143 2.97 1.60 2.86
C HIS A 143 3.34 0.75 4.08
N HIS A 144 2.37 -0.01 4.59
CA HIS A 144 2.58 -0.75 5.83
C HIS A 144 2.26 -2.24 5.68
N HIS A 145 1.06 -2.59 5.17
CA HIS A 145 0.67 -3.99 5.12
C HIS A 145 -0.33 -4.30 4.00
N ILE A 146 -0.43 -5.58 3.72
CA ILE A 146 -1.49 -6.18 2.92
C ILE A 146 -2.21 -7.16 3.82
N HIS A 147 -3.54 -7.06 3.91
CA HIS A 147 -4.33 -7.95 4.75
C HIS A 147 -5.07 -8.96 3.90
N PHE A 148 -4.74 -10.21 4.11
CA PHE A 148 -5.38 -11.35 3.47
C PHE A 148 -6.47 -11.92 4.36
N PHE A 149 -7.61 -12.24 3.75
CA PHE A 149 -8.66 -13.02 4.38
C PHE A 149 -8.73 -14.37 3.66
N THR A 150 -8.64 -15.46 4.42
CA THR A 150 -8.60 -16.80 3.85
C THR A 150 -9.04 -17.84 4.87
N ASN A 151 -9.54 -18.99 4.42
CA ASN A 151 -9.82 -20.12 5.30
C ASN A 151 -8.58 -21.01 5.53
N ALA A 152 -7.46 -20.72 4.84
CA ALA A 152 -6.19 -21.44 4.89
C ALA A 152 -5.05 -20.54 5.41
N VAL A 153 -5.24 -19.94 6.62
CA VAL A 153 -4.32 -18.95 7.20
C VAL A 153 -2.90 -19.52 7.35
N GLU A 154 -2.77 -20.69 7.97
CA GLU A 154 -1.47 -21.31 8.24
C GLU A 154 -0.76 -21.72 6.95
N GLU A 155 -1.50 -22.32 6.01
CA GLU A 155 -0.97 -22.75 4.72
C GLU A 155 -0.49 -21.56 3.89
N MET A 156 -1.27 -20.48 3.84
CA MET A 156 -0.90 -19.27 3.11
C MET A 156 0.33 -18.61 3.73
N ARG A 157 0.36 -18.46 5.05
CA ARG A 157 1.53 -17.94 5.77
C ARG A 157 2.78 -18.78 5.51
N ALA A 158 2.66 -20.10 5.65
CA ALA A 158 3.75 -21.04 5.41
C ALA A 158 4.27 -20.97 3.97
N TRP A 159 3.38 -20.74 3.01
CA TRP A 159 3.76 -20.57 1.62
C TRP A 159 4.60 -19.31 1.40
N TYR A 160 4.21 -18.15 1.97
CA TYR A 160 5.02 -16.92 1.90
C TYR A 160 6.38 -17.07 2.59
N VAL A 161 6.41 -17.73 3.75
CA VAL A 161 7.66 -18.03 4.45
C VAL A 161 8.59 -18.89 3.61
N LYS A 162 8.07 -19.98 3.03
CA LYS A 162 8.86 -20.93 2.24
C LYS A 162 9.31 -20.34 0.89
N THR A 163 8.42 -19.61 0.22
CA THR A 163 8.64 -19.17 -1.17
C THR A 163 9.43 -17.87 -1.24
N PHE A 164 9.14 -16.93 -0.34
CA PHE A 164 9.72 -15.58 -0.37
C PHE A 164 10.64 -15.27 0.80
N GLY A 165 10.93 -16.26 1.67
CA GLY A 165 11.75 -16.02 2.85
C GLY A 165 11.13 -14.99 3.81
N ALA A 166 9.79 -14.89 3.83
CA ALA A 166 9.09 -14.00 4.74
C ALA A 166 9.32 -14.45 6.19
N LYS A 167 9.51 -13.51 7.10
CA LYS A 167 9.73 -13.81 8.52
C LYS A 167 8.38 -13.99 9.21
N PRO A 168 8.06 -15.19 9.74
CA PRO A 168 6.80 -15.41 10.42
C PRO A 168 6.74 -14.58 11.71
N GLY A 169 5.56 -14.05 12.02
CA GLY A 169 5.34 -13.19 13.17
C GLY A 169 3.87 -12.94 13.44
N ARG A 170 3.58 -11.86 14.15
CA ARG A 170 2.23 -11.39 14.43
C ARG A 170 2.15 -9.87 14.30
N ARG A 171 0.99 -9.38 13.83
CA ARG A 171 0.62 -7.96 13.90
C ARG A 171 -0.61 -7.82 14.81
N GLY A 172 -0.35 -7.42 16.06
CA GLY A 172 -1.40 -7.45 17.08
C GLY A 172 -1.95 -8.88 17.25
N ARG A 173 -3.24 -9.07 17.01
CA ARG A 173 -3.91 -10.37 17.07
C ARG A 173 -3.81 -11.22 15.80
N PHE A 174 -3.32 -10.66 14.71
CA PHE A 174 -3.29 -11.33 13.42
C PHE A 174 -2.02 -12.14 13.23
N GLU A 175 -2.13 -13.32 12.64
CA GLU A 175 -0.98 -14.04 12.11
C GLU A 175 -0.36 -13.21 10.99
N ALA A 176 0.97 -13.20 10.90
CA ALA A 176 1.66 -12.39 9.94
C ALA A 176 2.94 -13.04 9.42
N ALA A 177 3.43 -12.52 8.31
CA ALA A 177 4.76 -12.77 7.80
C ALA A 177 5.33 -11.48 7.21
N ASP A 178 6.58 -11.15 7.52
CA ASP A 178 7.20 -9.90 7.09
C ASP A 178 8.13 -10.15 5.89
N VAL A 179 7.90 -9.41 4.83
CA VAL A 179 8.87 -9.22 3.74
C VAL A 179 9.40 -7.79 3.87
N PRO A 180 10.67 -7.48 3.57
CA PRO A 180 11.15 -6.11 3.63
C PRO A 180 10.21 -5.14 2.89
N GLY A 181 9.73 -4.11 3.59
CA GLY A 181 8.80 -3.11 3.06
C GLY A 181 7.31 -3.44 3.20
N VAL A 182 6.93 -4.63 3.68
CA VAL A 182 5.52 -4.96 3.88
C VAL A 182 5.31 -6.02 4.95
N ASN A 183 4.31 -5.81 5.79
CA ASN A 183 3.74 -6.85 6.64
C ASN A 183 2.59 -7.54 5.89
N LEU A 184 2.63 -8.85 5.78
CA LEU A 184 1.55 -9.67 5.24
C LEU A 184 0.76 -10.17 6.44
N SER A 185 -0.45 -9.63 6.64
CA SER A 185 -1.35 -10.04 7.74
C SER A 185 -2.39 -11.01 7.22
N PHE A 186 -2.73 -11.99 8.02
CA PHE A 186 -3.68 -13.05 7.66
C PHE A 186 -4.78 -13.15 8.71
N SER A 187 -6.02 -13.25 8.24
CA SER A 187 -7.20 -13.46 9.08
C SER A 187 -8.08 -14.55 8.50
N PRO A 188 -8.74 -15.35 9.35
CA PRO A 188 -9.75 -16.28 8.88
C PRO A 188 -10.91 -15.52 8.25
N SER A 189 -11.36 -15.98 7.07
CA SER A 189 -12.58 -15.50 6.45
C SER A 189 -13.78 -16.24 6.99
N GLN A 190 -14.88 -15.54 7.19
CA GLN A 190 -16.17 -16.16 7.58
C GLN A 190 -16.88 -16.81 6.38
N THR A 191 -16.52 -16.41 5.18
CA THR A 191 -17.08 -16.90 3.91
C THR A 191 -15.95 -17.29 2.96
N ALA A 192 -16.25 -18.05 1.91
CA ALA A 192 -15.29 -18.31 0.85
C ALA A 192 -14.82 -16.97 0.24
N THR A 193 -13.52 -16.88 -0.01
CA THR A 193 -12.93 -15.71 -0.67
C THR A 193 -12.62 -16.04 -2.13
N GLU A 194 -12.79 -15.04 -2.98
CA GLU A 194 -12.51 -15.14 -4.40
C GLU A 194 -11.05 -14.73 -4.71
N PRO A 195 -10.44 -15.25 -5.75
CA PRO A 195 -9.12 -14.83 -6.20
C PRO A 195 -9.14 -13.38 -6.68
N THR A 196 -7.96 -12.76 -6.79
CA THR A 196 -7.79 -11.37 -7.26
C THR A 196 -8.04 -11.21 -8.76
N ARG A 197 -8.01 -12.28 -9.53
CA ARG A 197 -8.17 -12.26 -10.99
C ARG A 197 -9.42 -11.50 -11.42
N GLY A 198 -9.24 -10.45 -12.23
CA GLY A 198 -10.33 -9.62 -12.77
C GLY A 198 -10.82 -8.55 -11.80
N ARG A 199 -10.37 -8.52 -10.55
CA ARG A 199 -10.73 -7.54 -9.54
C ARG A 199 -9.82 -6.31 -9.60
N SER A 200 -10.10 -5.33 -8.73
CA SER A 200 -9.39 -4.05 -8.70
C SER A 200 -7.95 -4.15 -8.18
N VAL A 201 -7.64 -5.08 -7.28
CA VAL A 201 -6.26 -5.46 -6.95
C VAL A 201 -5.92 -6.70 -7.75
N ASP A 202 -5.02 -6.55 -8.73
CA ASP A 202 -4.67 -7.64 -9.66
C ASP A 202 -3.60 -8.55 -9.05
N HIS A 203 -2.48 -7.97 -8.61
CA HIS A 203 -1.38 -8.68 -7.97
C HIS A 203 -0.49 -7.74 -7.11
N ILE A 204 0.41 -8.38 -6.37
CA ILE A 204 1.39 -7.74 -5.48
C ILE A 204 2.77 -8.33 -5.73
#